data_aa5e031182979edf732d4d28f679d993
#
_entry.id   aa5e031182979edf732d4d28f679d993
#
_cell.length_a   1.000
_cell.length_b   1.000
_cell.length_c   1.000
_cell.angle_alpha   90.00
_cell.angle_beta   90.00
_cell.angle_gamma   90.00
#
_symmetry.space_group_name_H-M   'P 1'
#
loop_
_entity.id
_entity.type
_entity.pdbx_description
1 polymer ?
#
loop_
_entity_poly.entity_id
_entity_poly.type
_entity_poly.pdbx_seq_one_letter_code
_entity_poly.pdbx_strand_id
1 'polypeptide(L)'
;MPDRLYNILVPVDFTSKNKWAIAKAIELANNFGCTIHLVHVIHKNILPFVPVDVSEITPYESHPERMHSYEKLKQLAVHYSSQLCAGSQIEISVLEGNPGRRMTDYINRYEMDMVVVGLSKFNLAQRILSSVSISRLARKTYVPVLAVRSDGLVYHFKKIILPLDDDVSLQRIKLATMFGRTFKSTVYMVTLRKEGNAAEKMINEALEIIQSISTIPVQGIILEGKNLAKTTMDFAKRINADLIMINPLKEFHLPGWWNRLTNKLLSYGSGIPVITMNKAVKES
;
A
#
# COMPACT_ATOMS: atom_id res chain seq x y z
N MET A 1 -11.33 -7.73 -7.47
CA MET A 1 -10.81 -6.39 -7.29
C MET A 1 -11.65 -5.47 -8.14
N PRO A 2 -12.15 -4.33 -7.64
CA PRO A 2 -12.96 -3.41 -8.42
C PRO A 2 -12.16 -2.81 -9.59
N ASP A 3 -12.87 -2.32 -10.62
CA ASP A 3 -12.25 -1.68 -11.80
C ASP A 3 -11.74 -0.26 -11.50
N ARG A 4 -12.05 0.28 -10.34
CA ARG A 4 -11.55 1.56 -9.81
C ARG A 4 -11.48 1.54 -8.28
N LEU A 5 -10.79 2.51 -7.68
CA LEU A 5 -10.80 2.72 -6.23
C LEU A 5 -12.05 3.51 -5.82
N TYR A 6 -12.69 3.12 -4.73
CA TYR A 6 -13.80 3.82 -4.10
C TYR A 6 -13.40 4.37 -2.73
N ASN A 7 -12.63 3.60 -1.95
CA ASN A 7 -12.25 3.93 -0.59
C ASN A 7 -10.75 3.74 -0.36
N ILE A 8 -10.06 4.80 0.06
CA ILE A 8 -8.63 4.79 0.39
C ILE A 8 -8.46 5.06 1.88
N LEU A 9 -7.78 4.17 2.58
CA LEU A 9 -7.42 4.36 3.99
C LEU A 9 -6.05 5.00 4.12
N VAL A 10 -5.95 6.06 4.93
CA VAL A 10 -4.68 6.65 5.38
C VAL A 10 -4.60 6.55 6.90
N PRO A 11 -3.74 5.66 7.45
CA PRO A 11 -3.45 5.65 8.87
C PRO A 11 -2.73 6.93 9.30
N VAL A 12 -3.26 7.62 10.30
CA VAL A 12 -2.71 8.90 10.79
C VAL A 12 -2.12 8.70 12.19
N ASP A 13 -0.86 9.05 12.36
CA ASP A 13 -0.15 9.05 13.65
C ASP A 13 0.29 10.47 14.08
N PHE A 14 -0.19 11.50 13.38
CA PHE A 14 0.13 12.92 13.55
C PHE A 14 1.62 13.27 13.40
N THR A 15 2.41 12.41 12.78
CA THR A 15 3.81 12.68 12.43
C THR A 15 3.94 13.30 11.04
N SER A 16 5.12 13.87 10.75
CA SER A 16 5.39 14.52 9.47
C SER A 16 5.24 13.60 8.24
N LYS A 17 5.31 12.28 8.41
CA LYS A 17 5.12 11.31 7.30
C LYS A 17 3.67 11.24 6.82
N ASN A 18 2.70 11.63 7.64
CA ASN A 18 1.29 11.61 7.24
C ASN A 18 1.03 12.56 6.08
N LYS A 19 1.73 13.71 6.00
CA LYS A 19 1.57 14.66 4.87
C LYS A 19 1.84 14.03 3.51
N TRP A 20 2.82 13.11 3.43
CA TRP A 20 3.14 12.41 2.18
C TRP A 20 2.08 11.39 1.79
N ALA A 21 1.58 10.64 2.78
CA ALA A 21 0.49 9.70 2.57
C ALA A 21 -0.81 10.41 2.16
N ILE A 22 -1.16 11.50 2.84
CA ILE A 22 -2.35 12.29 2.54
C ILE A 22 -2.23 12.92 1.14
N ALA A 23 -1.10 13.55 0.81
CA ALA A 23 -0.89 14.14 -0.52
C ALA A 23 -1.04 13.10 -1.64
N LYS A 24 -0.50 11.89 -1.45
CA LYS A 24 -0.65 10.80 -2.42
C LYS A 24 -2.08 10.26 -2.47
N ALA A 25 -2.76 10.16 -1.35
CA ALA A 25 -4.17 9.76 -1.31
C ALA A 25 -5.07 10.77 -2.03
N ILE A 26 -4.80 12.07 -1.89
CA ILE A 26 -5.50 13.14 -2.63
C ILE A 26 -5.29 13.00 -4.14
N GLU A 27 -4.05 12.78 -4.58
CA GLU A 27 -3.79 12.55 -6.00
C GLU A 27 -4.58 11.35 -6.54
N LEU A 28 -4.58 10.23 -5.80
CA LEU A 28 -5.37 9.05 -6.17
C LEU A 28 -6.87 9.38 -6.17
N ALA A 29 -7.35 10.04 -5.13
CA ALA A 29 -8.77 10.39 -5.01
C ALA A 29 -9.22 11.29 -6.18
N ASN A 30 -8.43 12.27 -6.55
CA ASN A 30 -8.73 13.15 -7.67
C ASN A 30 -8.74 12.44 -9.03
N ASN A 31 -7.95 11.37 -9.19
CA ASN A 31 -7.93 10.58 -10.42
C ASN A 31 -9.01 9.48 -10.47
N PHE A 32 -9.42 8.94 -9.33
CA PHE A 32 -10.40 7.85 -9.26
C PHE A 32 -11.80 8.32 -8.82
N GLY A 33 -11.95 9.51 -8.26
CA GLY A 33 -13.21 10.00 -7.71
C GLY A 33 -13.61 9.20 -6.47
N CYS A 34 -12.70 9.03 -5.50
CA CYS A 34 -12.91 8.16 -4.34
C CYS A 34 -12.85 8.91 -2.99
N THR A 35 -13.30 8.24 -1.94
CA THR A 35 -13.27 8.73 -0.56
C THR A 35 -11.95 8.41 0.12
N ILE A 36 -11.38 9.36 0.84
CA ILE A 36 -10.19 9.18 1.69
C ILE A 36 -10.65 9.05 3.13
N HIS A 37 -10.28 7.96 3.79
CA HIS A 37 -10.53 7.75 5.22
C HIS A 37 -9.25 8.02 6.02
N LEU A 38 -9.19 9.13 6.75
CA LEU A 38 -8.13 9.44 7.70
C LEU A 38 -8.44 8.77 9.04
N VAL A 39 -7.69 7.75 9.40
CA VAL A 39 -7.98 6.94 10.60
C VAL A 39 -6.84 7.02 11.59
N HIS A 40 -7.13 7.47 12.80
CA HIS A 40 -6.21 7.43 13.95
C HIS A 40 -6.63 6.33 14.92
N VAL A 41 -5.66 5.60 15.49
CA VAL A 41 -5.92 4.61 16.54
C VAL A 41 -5.16 5.02 17.80
N ILE A 42 -5.91 5.35 18.85
CA ILE A 42 -5.38 5.54 20.19
C ILE A 42 -4.98 4.17 20.73
N HIS A 43 -3.70 4.00 21.03
CA HIS A 43 -3.18 2.74 21.54
C HIS A 43 -3.58 2.57 23.00
N LYS A 44 -4.47 1.64 23.28
CA LYS A 44 -4.78 1.19 24.64
C LYS A 44 -4.28 -0.23 24.82
N ASN A 45 -3.37 -0.41 25.76
CA ASN A 45 -3.00 -1.75 26.27
C ASN A 45 -4.15 -2.23 27.17
N ILE A 46 -5.09 -2.95 26.59
CA ILE A 46 -6.08 -3.68 27.38
C ILE A 46 -5.33 -4.89 27.93
N LEU A 47 -4.93 -4.81 29.20
CA LEU A 47 -4.43 -5.97 29.96
C LEU A 47 -5.59 -6.99 30.01
N PRO A 48 -5.39 -8.23 29.56
CA PRO A 48 -6.51 -9.18 29.41
C PRO A 48 -7.06 -9.72 30.73
N PHE A 49 -6.63 -9.22 31.89
CA PHE A 49 -6.92 -9.83 33.19
C PHE A 49 -7.38 -8.85 34.30
N VAL A 50 -7.86 -7.68 34.00
CA VAL A 50 -8.57 -6.87 35.00
C VAL A 50 -10.06 -7.09 34.77
N PRO A 51 -10.81 -7.72 35.69
CA PRO A 51 -12.27 -7.68 35.66
C PRO A 51 -12.67 -6.20 35.83
N VAL A 52 -13.05 -5.56 34.75
CA VAL A 52 -13.60 -4.21 34.80
C VAL A 52 -15.01 -4.37 35.33
N ASP A 53 -15.25 -3.83 36.51
CA ASP A 53 -16.60 -3.71 37.06
C ASP A 53 -17.44 -2.92 36.06
N VAL A 54 -18.49 -3.51 35.54
CA VAL A 54 -19.30 -2.99 34.42
C VAL A 54 -20.03 -1.71 34.82
N SER A 55 -20.01 -1.33 36.12
CA SER A 55 -20.61 -0.12 36.66
C SER A 55 -19.87 1.19 36.35
N GLU A 56 -18.60 1.13 35.87
CA GLU A 56 -17.79 2.28 35.48
C GLU A 56 -17.65 2.45 33.95
N ILE A 57 -18.64 2.04 33.17
CA ILE A 57 -18.72 2.41 31.76
C ILE A 57 -19.16 3.87 31.70
N THR A 58 -18.20 4.78 31.84
CA THR A 58 -18.45 6.20 31.52
C THR A 58 -18.91 6.31 30.07
N PRO A 59 -19.88 7.21 29.77
CA PRO A 59 -20.40 7.37 28.42
C PRO A 59 -19.25 7.57 27.42
N TYR A 60 -19.35 6.92 26.28
CA TYR A 60 -18.35 6.80 25.19
C TYR A 60 -17.81 8.15 24.66
N GLU A 61 -18.41 9.27 25.08
CA GLU A 61 -18.15 10.62 24.58
C GLU A 61 -17.11 11.43 25.37
N SER A 62 -16.66 10.98 26.55
CA SER A 62 -15.95 11.85 27.50
C SER A 62 -14.44 11.62 27.66
N HIS A 63 -13.76 10.94 26.73
CA HIS A 63 -12.31 10.79 26.82
C HIS A 63 -11.57 11.97 26.15
N PRO A 64 -10.86 12.84 26.92
CA PRO A 64 -10.17 14.02 26.38
C PRO A 64 -9.22 13.71 25.23
N GLU A 65 -8.52 12.56 25.28
CA GLU A 65 -7.61 12.11 24.25
C GLU A 65 -8.31 11.83 22.91
N ARG A 66 -9.53 11.27 22.96
CA ARG A 66 -10.33 11.00 21.77
C ARG A 66 -10.81 12.30 21.11
N MET A 67 -11.31 13.23 21.90
CA MET A 67 -11.73 14.56 21.42
C MET A 67 -10.56 15.31 20.82
N HIS A 68 -9.40 15.30 21.47
CA HIS A 68 -8.19 15.92 20.96
C HIS A 68 -7.72 15.32 19.62
N SER A 69 -7.73 14.00 19.52
CA SER A 69 -7.37 13.29 18.28
C SER A 69 -8.37 13.55 17.16
N TYR A 70 -9.67 13.63 17.49
CA TYR A 70 -10.72 13.97 16.53
C TYR A 70 -10.55 15.40 15.99
N GLU A 71 -10.32 16.38 16.85
CA GLU A 71 -10.10 17.77 16.42
C GLU A 71 -8.84 17.91 15.54
N LYS A 72 -7.77 17.18 15.85
CA LYS A 72 -6.59 17.13 14.98
C LYS A 72 -6.88 16.53 13.60
N LEU A 73 -7.63 15.43 13.53
CA LEU A 73 -8.05 14.85 12.25
C LEU A 73 -8.94 15.80 11.46
N LYS A 74 -9.88 16.47 12.14
CA LYS A 74 -10.77 17.47 11.54
C LYS A 74 -9.99 18.63 10.94
N GLN A 75 -9.00 19.15 11.65
CA GLN A 75 -8.09 20.20 11.12
C GLN A 75 -7.33 19.71 9.87
N LEU A 76 -6.82 18.48 9.87
CA LEU A 76 -6.21 17.89 8.69
C LEU A 76 -7.21 17.77 7.53
N ALA A 77 -8.40 17.25 7.77
CA ALA A 77 -9.44 17.10 6.75
C ALA A 77 -9.82 18.46 6.13
N VAL A 78 -10.04 19.48 6.95
CA VAL A 78 -10.34 20.85 6.49
C VAL A 78 -9.19 21.42 5.67
N HIS A 79 -7.95 21.27 6.15
CA HIS A 79 -6.77 21.76 5.44
C HIS A 79 -6.61 21.15 4.04
N TYR A 80 -6.89 19.85 3.91
CA TYR A 80 -6.70 19.14 2.65
C TYR A 80 -7.94 19.08 1.75
N SER A 81 -9.13 19.38 2.27
CA SER A 81 -10.38 19.32 1.49
C SER A 81 -10.38 20.26 0.28
N SER A 82 -9.71 21.42 0.38
CA SER A 82 -9.57 22.36 -0.73
C SER A 82 -8.75 21.84 -1.91
N GLN A 83 -8.02 20.74 -1.73
CA GLN A 83 -7.20 20.11 -2.78
C GLN A 83 -7.94 18.98 -3.50
N LEU A 84 -9.16 18.65 -3.07
CA LEU A 84 -9.97 17.60 -3.67
C LEU A 84 -10.79 18.14 -4.86
N CYS A 85 -10.85 17.32 -5.91
CA CYS A 85 -11.76 17.55 -7.03
C CYS A 85 -13.20 17.14 -6.67
N ALA A 86 -14.15 17.61 -7.45
CA ALA A 86 -15.54 17.20 -7.32
C ALA A 86 -15.68 15.67 -7.42
N GLY A 87 -16.48 15.09 -6.53
CA GLY A 87 -16.68 13.63 -6.44
C GLY A 87 -15.72 12.91 -5.49
N SER A 88 -14.74 13.61 -4.91
CA SER A 88 -13.87 13.08 -3.86
C SER A 88 -14.17 13.73 -2.53
N GLN A 89 -13.98 12.99 -1.42
CA GLN A 89 -14.24 13.50 -0.07
C GLN A 89 -13.25 12.92 0.95
N ILE A 90 -13.19 13.53 2.13
CA ILE A 90 -12.40 13.04 3.27
C ILE A 90 -13.35 12.71 4.41
N GLU A 91 -13.24 11.49 4.91
CA GLU A 91 -13.85 11.04 6.14
C GLU A 91 -12.80 10.87 7.24
N ILE A 92 -13.18 11.06 8.49
CA ILE A 92 -12.29 10.94 9.64
C ILE A 92 -12.82 9.95 10.65
N SER A 93 -11.93 9.18 11.27
CA SER A 93 -12.30 8.23 12.34
C SER A 93 -11.20 8.12 13.39
N VAL A 94 -11.61 8.13 14.67
CA VAL A 94 -10.75 7.84 15.81
C VAL A 94 -11.19 6.52 16.42
N LEU A 95 -10.28 5.56 16.47
CA LEU A 95 -10.48 4.22 17.03
C LEU A 95 -9.63 4.05 18.28
N GLU A 96 -9.98 3.09 19.15
CA GLU A 96 -9.22 2.77 20.35
C GLU A 96 -8.86 1.29 20.40
N GLY A 97 -7.65 0.96 20.86
CA GLY A 97 -7.18 -0.39 21.07
C GLY A 97 -5.88 -0.73 20.33
N ASN A 98 -5.70 -2.00 19.96
CA ASN A 98 -4.52 -2.43 19.20
C ASN A 98 -4.59 -1.92 17.76
N PRO A 99 -3.64 -1.08 17.32
CA PRO A 99 -3.71 -0.43 16.01
C PRO A 99 -3.78 -1.41 14.83
N GLY A 100 -3.01 -2.50 14.87
CA GLY A 100 -3.01 -3.49 13.80
C GLY A 100 -4.35 -4.21 13.65
N ARG A 101 -5.00 -4.54 14.78
CA ARG A 101 -6.33 -5.16 14.80
C ARG A 101 -7.39 -4.17 14.34
N ARG A 102 -7.42 -2.97 14.92
CA ARG A 102 -8.42 -1.95 14.59
C ARG A 102 -8.37 -1.50 13.12
N MET A 103 -7.16 -1.37 12.56
CA MET A 103 -7.02 -1.09 11.13
C MET A 103 -7.53 -2.24 10.26
N THR A 104 -7.25 -3.49 10.63
CA THR A 104 -7.78 -4.67 9.90
C THR A 104 -9.31 -4.69 9.96
N ASP A 105 -9.90 -4.49 11.15
CA ASP A 105 -11.35 -4.46 11.34
C ASP A 105 -12.00 -3.33 10.52
N TYR A 106 -11.37 -2.14 10.50
CA TYR A 106 -11.84 -0.98 9.74
C TYR A 106 -11.80 -1.24 8.23
N ILE A 107 -10.70 -1.78 7.73
CA ILE A 107 -10.53 -2.14 6.30
C ILE A 107 -11.64 -3.07 5.85
N ASN A 108 -11.92 -4.12 6.62
CA ASN A 108 -12.93 -5.11 6.27
C ASN A 108 -14.36 -4.53 6.39
N ARG A 109 -14.62 -3.72 7.43
CA ARG A 109 -15.95 -3.16 7.68
C ARG A 109 -16.37 -2.14 6.64
N TYR A 110 -15.44 -1.31 6.18
CA TYR A 110 -15.71 -0.22 5.24
C TYR A 110 -15.22 -0.53 3.82
N GLU A 111 -14.87 -1.79 3.56
CA GLU A 111 -14.46 -2.28 2.23
C GLU A 111 -13.41 -1.39 1.56
N MET A 112 -12.30 -1.16 2.28
CA MET A 112 -11.21 -0.34 1.74
C MET A 112 -10.56 -1.01 0.54
N ASP A 113 -10.36 -0.27 -0.54
CA ASP A 113 -9.71 -0.76 -1.77
C ASP A 113 -8.19 -0.61 -1.74
N MET A 114 -7.68 0.34 -0.95
CA MET A 114 -6.25 0.62 -0.83
C MET A 114 -5.91 1.26 0.51
N VAL A 115 -4.72 0.98 1.00
CA VAL A 115 -4.12 1.69 2.15
C VAL A 115 -2.92 2.49 1.65
N VAL A 116 -2.81 3.77 2.03
CA VAL A 116 -1.65 4.61 1.70
C VAL A 116 -0.90 4.96 2.99
N VAL A 117 0.38 4.64 3.05
CA VAL A 117 1.22 4.88 4.24
C VAL A 117 2.46 5.70 3.91
N GLY A 118 2.76 6.66 4.77
CA GLY A 118 3.99 7.45 4.68
C GLY A 118 5.16 6.75 5.39
N LEU A 119 6.34 6.76 4.77
CA LEU A 119 7.58 6.23 5.34
C LEU A 119 8.58 7.34 5.62
N SER A 120 9.27 7.26 6.76
CA SER A 120 10.40 8.14 7.09
C SER A 120 11.69 7.66 6.43
N LYS A 121 12.60 8.61 6.08
CA LYS A 121 13.92 8.32 5.51
C LYS A 121 14.85 7.57 6.46
N PHE A 122 14.73 7.78 7.77
CA PHE A 122 15.84 7.60 8.71
C PHE A 122 15.76 6.43 9.68
N ASN A 123 14.70 5.60 9.73
CA ASN A 123 14.64 4.59 10.78
C ASN A 123 14.12 3.22 10.35
N LEU A 124 15.06 2.30 10.09
CA LEU A 124 14.77 0.85 10.09
C LEU A 124 14.17 0.39 11.43
N ALA A 125 14.61 0.95 12.56
CA ALA A 125 14.06 0.67 13.89
C ALA A 125 12.65 1.23 14.09
N GLN A 126 12.32 2.40 13.53
CA GLN A 126 10.95 2.96 13.57
C GLN A 126 9.95 2.20 12.68
N ARG A 127 10.41 1.37 11.74
CA ARG A 127 9.56 0.42 11.00
C ARG A 127 8.91 -0.63 11.92
N ILE A 128 9.57 -0.96 13.04
CA ILE A 128 9.06 -1.87 14.06
C ILE A 128 8.07 -1.14 14.99
N LEU A 129 8.23 0.17 15.15
CA LEU A 129 7.43 1.02 16.03
C LEU A 129 6.25 1.70 15.34
N SER A 130 6.16 1.68 13.98
CA SER A 130 4.91 2.05 13.34
C SER A 130 3.87 1.02 13.76
N SER A 131 2.85 1.48 14.45
CA SER A 131 1.77 0.69 15.03
C SER A 131 1.08 -0.26 14.04
N VAL A 132 1.35 -0.08 12.75
CA VAL A 132 0.81 -0.90 11.65
C VAL A 132 1.95 -1.36 10.74
N SER A 133 2.22 -2.65 10.71
CA SER A 133 3.16 -3.27 9.77
C SER A 133 2.52 -3.39 8.38
N ILE A 134 3.12 -2.74 7.38
CA ILE A 134 2.66 -2.75 5.97
C ILE A 134 2.46 -4.19 5.47
N SER A 135 3.45 -5.05 5.64
CA SER A 135 3.38 -6.44 5.17
C SER A 135 2.33 -7.25 5.91
N ARG A 136 2.15 -6.99 7.22
CA ARG A 136 1.13 -7.66 8.02
C ARG A 136 -0.28 -7.22 7.62
N LEU A 137 -0.46 -5.93 7.37
CA LEU A 137 -1.74 -5.38 6.94
C LEU A 137 -2.14 -5.92 5.56
N ALA A 138 -1.26 -5.78 4.56
CA ALA A 138 -1.48 -6.32 3.21
C ALA A 138 -1.79 -7.82 3.22
N ARG A 139 -1.16 -8.59 4.14
CA ARG A 139 -1.38 -10.02 4.27
C ARG A 139 -2.73 -10.37 4.89
N LYS A 140 -3.16 -9.63 5.91
CA LYS A 140 -4.40 -9.94 6.65
C LYS A 140 -5.65 -9.49 5.91
N THR A 141 -5.55 -8.44 5.12
CA THR A 141 -6.72 -7.81 4.48
C THR A 141 -6.80 -8.05 2.98
N TYR A 142 -5.73 -8.58 2.35
CA TYR A 142 -5.61 -8.71 0.89
C TYR A 142 -5.73 -7.37 0.13
N VAL A 143 -5.79 -6.27 0.83
CA VAL A 143 -5.88 -4.92 0.26
C VAL A 143 -4.48 -4.43 -0.09
N PRO A 144 -4.27 -3.82 -1.28
CA PRO A 144 -3.00 -3.24 -1.64
C PRO A 144 -2.59 -2.12 -0.69
N VAL A 145 -1.31 -2.13 -0.29
CA VAL A 145 -0.73 -1.09 0.56
C VAL A 145 0.32 -0.33 -0.23
N LEU A 146 0.05 0.93 -0.52
CA LEU A 146 0.97 1.86 -1.16
C LEU A 146 1.83 2.55 -0.11
N ALA A 147 3.13 2.32 -0.17
CA ALA A 147 4.13 2.97 0.66
C ALA A 147 4.79 4.15 -0.09
N VAL A 148 4.73 5.34 0.48
CA VAL A 148 5.30 6.57 -0.09
C VAL A 148 6.30 7.23 0.84
N ARG A 149 7.28 7.94 0.28
CA ARG A 149 8.34 8.65 1.01
C ARG A 149 8.38 10.11 0.61
N SER A 150 9.01 10.94 1.44
CA SER A 150 9.14 12.38 1.19
C SER A 150 9.88 12.73 -0.10
N ASP A 151 10.82 11.87 -0.50
CA ASP A 151 11.67 12.01 -1.69
C ASP A 151 11.07 11.36 -2.94
N GLY A 152 9.90 10.71 -2.81
CA GLY A 152 9.22 9.97 -3.85
C GLY A 152 7.80 10.46 -4.13
N LEU A 153 7.51 11.74 -3.93
CA LEU A 153 6.26 12.33 -4.40
C LEU A 153 6.30 12.49 -5.93
N VAL A 154 6.09 11.38 -6.61
CA VAL A 154 5.83 11.36 -8.04
C VAL A 154 4.34 11.62 -8.21
N TYR A 155 3.99 12.68 -8.93
CA TYR A 155 2.58 13.06 -9.13
C TYR A 155 1.86 12.24 -10.19
N HIS A 156 2.57 11.48 -11.01
CA HIS A 156 1.95 10.67 -12.05
C HIS A 156 2.68 9.34 -12.21
N PHE A 157 1.97 8.26 -12.12
CA PHE A 157 2.53 6.91 -12.30
C PHE A 157 2.63 6.56 -13.79
N LYS A 158 3.58 7.16 -14.53
CA LYS A 158 3.76 6.93 -15.98
C LYS A 158 4.48 5.63 -16.30
N LYS A 159 5.39 5.21 -15.42
CA LYS A 159 6.20 3.99 -15.59
C LYS A 159 6.04 3.10 -14.38
N ILE A 160 5.33 2.01 -14.56
CA ILE A 160 5.02 1.03 -13.50
C ILE A 160 5.86 -0.22 -13.73
N ILE A 161 6.60 -0.67 -12.72
CA ILE A 161 7.33 -1.93 -12.76
C ILE A 161 6.57 -3.01 -12.02
N LEU A 162 6.43 -4.16 -12.68
CA LEU A 162 5.80 -5.36 -12.17
C LEU A 162 6.83 -6.52 -12.17
N PRO A 163 7.60 -6.72 -11.08
CA PRO A 163 8.53 -7.83 -10.99
C PRO A 163 7.77 -9.16 -10.97
N LEU A 164 8.19 -10.09 -11.82
CA LEU A 164 7.71 -11.46 -11.88
C LEU A 164 8.79 -12.38 -11.30
N ASP A 165 8.43 -13.18 -10.30
CA ASP A 165 9.35 -14.12 -9.67
C ASP A 165 9.11 -15.54 -10.18
N ASP A 166 8.23 -16.33 -9.54
CA ASP A 166 7.93 -17.70 -10.02
C ASP A 166 6.47 -17.86 -10.45
N ASP A 167 5.64 -16.83 -10.28
CA ASP A 167 4.26 -16.86 -10.74
C ASP A 167 3.73 -15.51 -11.20
N VAL A 168 2.71 -15.58 -12.04
CA VAL A 168 1.98 -14.43 -12.55
C VAL A 168 0.73 -14.21 -11.71
N SER A 169 0.70 -13.13 -10.94
CA SER A 169 -0.45 -12.78 -10.11
C SER A 169 -1.48 -11.98 -10.90
N LEU A 170 -2.61 -12.59 -11.23
CA LEU A 170 -3.71 -11.93 -11.93
C LEU A 170 -4.19 -10.66 -11.21
N GLN A 171 -4.22 -10.67 -9.89
CA GLN A 171 -4.65 -9.50 -9.12
C GLN A 171 -3.69 -8.31 -9.27
N ARG A 172 -2.35 -8.56 -9.27
CA ARG A 172 -1.36 -7.51 -9.54
C ARG A 172 -1.48 -6.98 -10.96
N ILE A 173 -1.71 -7.86 -11.93
CA ILE A 173 -1.93 -7.46 -13.32
C ILE A 173 -3.17 -6.56 -13.41
N LYS A 174 -4.30 -6.95 -12.80
CA LYS A 174 -5.52 -6.12 -12.75
C LYS A 174 -5.26 -4.76 -12.09
N LEU A 175 -4.50 -4.72 -10.98
CA LEU A 175 -4.12 -3.46 -10.33
C LEU A 175 -3.24 -2.60 -11.25
N ALA A 176 -2.20 -3.18 -11.86
CA ALA A 176 -1.33 -2.48 -12.78
C ALA A 176 -2.10 -1.96 -14.01
N THR A 177 -3.06 -2.72 -14.50
CA THR A 177 -3.95 -2.33 -15.60
C THR A 177 -4.86 -1.17 -15.22
N MET A 178 -5.47 -1.20 -14.03
CA MET A 178 -6.30 -0.11 -13.50
C MET A 178 -5.48 1.19 -13.41
N PHE A 179 -4.28 1.14 -12.81
CA PHE A 179 -3.37 2.28 -12.75
C PHE A 179 -2.92 2.72 -14.15
N GLY A 180 -2.60 1.75 -15.01
CA GLY A 180 -2.18 2.00 -16.38
C GLY A 180 -3.21 2.78 -17.19
N ARG A 181 -4.49 2.44 -17.08
CA ARG A 181 -5.60 3.17 -17.71
C ARG A 181 -5.75 4.58 -17.14
N THR A 182 -5.79 4.69 -15.80
CA THR A 182 -6.04 5.97 -15.11
C THR A 182 -4.90 6.96 -15.35
N PHE A 183 -3.66 6.53 -15.24
CA PHE A 183 -2.50 7.41 -15.36
C PHE A 183 -1.86 7.42 -16.76
N LYS A 184 -2.41 6.67 -17.73
CA LYS A 184 -1.84 6.47 -19.07
C LYS A 184 -0.39 6.00 -18.97
N SER A 185 -0.18 4.91 -18.23
CA SER A 185 1.14 4.38 -17.89
C SER A 185 1.60 3.33 -18.89
N THR A 186 2.94 3.18 -19.00
CA THR A 186 3.55 1.96 -19.53
C THR A 186 3.88 1.02 -18.38
N VAL A 187 3.49 -0.25 -18.50
CA VAL A 187 3.79 -1.30 -17.53
C VAL A 187 5.00 -2.11 -18.02
N TYR A 188 6.03 -2.16 -17.19
CA TYR A 188 7.25 -2.96 -17.43
C TYR A 188 7.19 -4.22 -16.58
N MET A 189 6.93 -5.36 -17.20
CA MET A 189 7.01 -6.67 -16.55
C MET A 189 8.45 -7.15 -16.58
N VAL A 190 9.08 -7.33 -15.43
CA VAL A 190 10.49 -7.65 -15.33
C VAL A 190 10.70 -8.97 -14.61
N THR A 191 11.58 -9.83 -15.14
CA THR A 191 12.06 -11.04 -14.46
C THR A 191 13.56 -11.17 -14.62
N LEU A 192 14.18 -12.03 -13.80
CA LEU A 192 15.57 -12.39 -14.00
C LEU A 192 15.68 -13.47 -15.07
N ARG A 193 16.84 -13.47 -15.79
CA ARG A 193 17.20 -14.57 -16.64
C ARG A 193 17.27 -15.85 -15.81
N LYS A 194 16.65 -16.90 -16.32
CA LYS A 194 16.62 -18.26 -15.75
C LYS A 194 17.20 -19.23 -16.78
N GLU A 195 17.58 -20.41 -16.34
CA GLU A 195 18.02 -21.48 -17.23
C GLU A 195 16.91 -21.88 -18.21
N GLY A 196 17.29 -22.21 -19.41
CA GLY A 196 16.36 -22.51 -20.51
C GLY A 196 15.50 -21.30 -20.90
N ASN A 197 14.23 -21.54 -21.22
CA ASN A 197 13.27 -20.53 -21.66
C ASN A 197 12.20 -20.17 -20.59
N ALA A 198 12.49 -20.42 -19.31
CA ALA A 198 11.51 -20.21 -18.23
C ALA A 198 11.18 -18.71 -18.02
N ALA A 199 12.13 -17.82 -18.22
CA ALA A 199 11.94 -16.38 -18.12
C ALA A 199 11.04 -15.87 -19.26
N GLU A 200 11.32 -16.32 -20.49
CA GLU A 200 10.53 -15.99 -21.69
C GLU A 200 9.08 -16.47 -21.56
N LYS A 201 8.87 -17.71 -21.12
CA LYS A 201 7.53 -18.26 -20.90
C LYS A 201 6.74 -17.43 -19.88
N MET A 202 7.36 -17.06 -18.77
CA MET A 202 6.72 -16.26 -17.73
C MET A 202 6.34 -14.87 -18.24
N ILE A 203 7.22 -14.20 -18.99
CA ILE A 203 6.94 -12.90 -19.59
C ILE A 203 5.79 -13.02 -20.60
N ASN A 204 5.81 -14.02 -21.47
CA ASN A 204 4.75 -14.22 -22.48
C ASN A 204 3.40 -14.49 -21.83
N GLU A 205 3.33 -15.36 -20.82
CA GLU A 205 2.11 -15.63 -20.06
C GLU A 205 1.55 -14.32 -19.43
N ALA A 206 2.42 -13.51 -18.81
CA ALA A 206 2.01 -12.25 -18.22
C ALA A 206 1.55 -11.23 -19.27
N LEU A 207 2.19 -11.19 -20.43
CA LEU A 207 1.80 -10.33 -21.56
C LEU A 207 0.43 -10.74 -22.11
N GLU A 208 0.21 -12.04 -22.34
CA GLU A 208 -1.09 -12.56 -22.81
C GLU A 208 -2.22 -12.18 -21.84
N ILE A 209 -2.01 -12.37 -20.53
CA ILE A 209 -3.01 -12.00 -19.52
C ILE A 209 -3.34 -10.50 -19.57
N ILE A 210 -2.33 -9.61 -19.61
CA ILE A 210 -2.61 -8.17 -19.58
C ILE A 210 -3.24 -7.70 -20.90
N GLN A 211 -2.83 -8.24 -22.04
CA GLN A 211 -3.38 -7.94 -23.35
C GLN A 211 -4.82 -8.43 -23.51
N SER A 212 -5.20 -9.54 -22.86
CA SER A 212 -6.57 -10.03 -22.87
C SER A 212 -7.56 -9.13 -22.11
N ILE A 213 -7.06 -8.30 -21.18
CA ILE A 213 -7.91 -7.45 -20.33
C ILE A 213 -7.72 -5.94 -20.59
N SER A 214 -6.70 -5.54 -21.34
CA SER A 214 -6.40 -4.12 -21.56
C SER A 214 -5.48 -3.87 -22.77
N THR A 215 -5.63 -2.67 -23.33
CA THR A 215 -4.79 -2.14 -24.41
C THR A 215 -3.71 -1.17 -23.94
N ILE A 216 -3.40 -1.13 -22.63
CA ILE A 216 -2.34 -0.26 -22.12
C ILE A 216 -0.97 -0.69 -22.68
N PRO A 217 -0.02 0.25 -22.84
CA PRO A 217 1.34 -0.08 -23.25
C PRO A 217 2.02 -1.00 -22.23
N VAL A 218 2.53 -2.15 -22.69
CA VAL A 218 3.25 -3.11 -21.85
C VAL A 218 4.57 -3.54 -22.51
N GLN A 219 5.59 -3.79 -21.68
CA GLN A 219 6.88 -4.29 -22.13
C GLN A 219 7.35 -5.40 -21.20
N GLY A 220 7.75 -6.54 -21.78
CA GLY A 220 8.40 -7.64 -21.08
C GLY A 220 9.92 -7.48 -21.14
N ILE A 221 10.58 -7.51 -19.98
CA ILE A 221 12.03 -7.29 -19.86
C ILE A 221 12.65 -8.44 -19.06
N ILE A 222 13.63 -9.12 -19.64
CA ILE A 222 14.46 -10.10 -18.95
C ILE A 222 15.74 -9.40 -18.50
N LEU A 223 15.98 -9.37 -17.20
CA LEU A 223 17.11 -8.69 -16.58
C LEU A 223 18.23 -9.68 -16.23
N GLU A 224 19.47 -9.28 -16.46
CA GLU A 224 20.64 -10.04 -16.02
C GLU A 224 20.96 -9.71 -14.57
N GLY A 225 21.06 -10.74 -13.71
CA GLY A 225 21.40 -10.57 -12.30
C GLY A 225 21.06 -11.79 -11.44
N LYS A 226 21.53 -11.74 -10.18
CA LYS A 226 21.31 -12.82 -9.19
C LYS A 226 20.29 -12.45 -8.11
N ASN A 227 19.85 -11.21 -8.05
CA ASN A 227 18.96 -10.72 -6.99
C ASN A 227 17.87 -9.85 -7.59
N LEU A 228 16.65 -10.39 -7.66
CA LEU A 228 15.52 -9.71 -8.28
C LEU A 228 15.26 -8.31 -7.68
N ALA A 229 15.34 -8.15 -6.36
CA ALA A 229 15.09 -6.86 -5.72
C ALA A 229 16.12 -5.79 -6.15
N LYS A 230 17.41 -6.14 -6.10
CA LYS A 230 18.48 -5.21 -6.49
C LYS A 230 18.40 -4.90 -7.99
N THR A 231 18.30 -5.92 -8.82
CA THR A 231 18.27 -5.75 -10.28
C THR A 231 17.01 -4.97 -10.73
N THR A 232 15.85 -5.25 -10.12
CA THR A 232 14.62 -4.45 -10.35
C THR A 232 14.83 -3.00 -9.96
N MET A 233 15.47 -2.73 -8.81
CA MET A 233 15.70 -1.37 -8.36
C MET A 233 16.68 -0.61 -9.27
N ASP A 234 17.75 -1.27 -9.72
CA ASP A 234 18.72 -0.68 -10.65
C ASP A 234 18.06 -0.37 -12.01
N PHE A 235 17.21 -1.27 -12.49
CA PHE A 235 16.38 -1.03 -13.68
C PHE A 235 15.40 0.12 -13.47
N ALA A 236 14.70 0.15 -12.32
CA ALA A 236 13.75 1.19 -11.97
C ALA A 236 14.38 2.59 -11.97
N LYS A 237 15.58 2.72 -11.39
CA LYS A 237 16.36 3.97 -11.42
C LYS A 237 16.75 4.37 -12.83
N ARG A 238 17.21 3.41 -13.64
CA ARG A 238 17.66 3.66 -15.02
C ARG A 238 16.55 4.21 -15.91
N ILE A 239 15.32 3.70 -15.78
CA ILE A 239 14.18 4.17 -16.57
C ILE A 239 13.42 5.33 -15.91
N ASN A 240 13.81 5.78 -14.72
CA ASN A 240 13.06 6.70 -13.86
C ASN A 240 11.62 6.20 -13.67
N ALA A 241 11.49 5.02 -13.06
CA ALA A 241 10.19 4.43 -12.77
C ALA A 241 9.47 5.18 -11.64
N ASP A 242 8.15 5.25 -11.73
CA ASP A 242 7.30 6.00 -10.81
C ASP A 242 6.65 5.11 -9.74
N LEU A 243 6.57 3.81 -10.00
CA LEU A 243 5.91 2.84 -9.13
C LEU A 243 6.46 1.44 -9.32
N ILE A 244 6.61 0.69 -8.22
CA ILE A 244 6.91 -0.74 -8.25
C ILE A 244 5.77 -1.49 -7.54
N MET A 245 5.21 -2.52 -8.17
CA MET A 245 4.14 -3.36 -7.60
C MET A 245 4.66 -4.76 -7.31
N ILE A 246 4.65 -5.17 -6.04
CA ILE A 246 5.24 -6.44 -5.59
C ILE A 246 4.24 -7.33 -4.86
N ASN A 247 4.54 -8.64 -4.83
CA ASN A 247 3.82 -9.61 -4.01
C ASN A 247 4.67 -9.99 -2.78
N PRO A 248 4.15 -9.86 -1.55
CA PRO A 248 4.90 -10.18 -0.35
C PRO A 248 4.97 -11.68 0.00
N LEU A 249 4.21 -12.54 -0.69
CA LEU A 249 3.86 -13.87 -0.16
C LEU A 249 4.91 -14.96 -0.23
N LYS A 250 5.88 -14.88 -1.13
CA LYS A 250 6.77 -16.02 -1.40
C LYS A 250 7.88 -16.26 -0.38
N GLU A 251 8.06 -15.37 0.59
CA GLU A 251 9.16 -15.48 1.55
C GLU A 251 8.77 -16.13 2.90
N PHE A 252 7.64 -16.88 2.94
CA PHE A 252 7.01 -17.32 4.21
C PHE A 252 7.52 -18.62 4.83
N HIS A 253 8.40 -19.37 4.20
CA HIS A 253 8.81 -20.66 4.71
C HIS A 253 10.00 -20.64 5.67
N LEU A 254 10.54 -19.47 6.02
CA LEU A 254 11.63 -19.38 6.99
C LEU A 254 11.23 -18.56 8.23
N PRO A 255 11.24 -19.15 9.43
CA PRO A 255 11.00 -18.43 10.68
C PRO A 255 12.02 -17.31 10.86
N GLY A 256 11.55 -16.08 11.12
CA GLY A 256 12.41 -14.94 11.50
C GLY A 256 12.94 -14.07 10.38
N TRP A 257 12.70 -14.34 9.10
CA TRP A 257 13.13 -13.52 7.98
C TRP A 257 11.94 -12.78 7.36
N TRP A 258 11.86 -11.52 7.63
CA TRP A 258 10.87 -10.60 7.10
C TRP A 258 11.00 -10.45 5.59
N ASN A 259 9.88 -10.35 4.92
CA ASN A 259 9.67 -10.14 3.50
C ASN A 259 10.87 -9.42 2.80
N ARG A 260 11.83 -10.22 2.29
CA ARG A 260 13.13 -9.73 1.80
C ARG A 260 12.96 -8.76 0.63
N LEU A 261 12.04 -9.05 -0.29
CA LEU A 261 11.84 -8.22 -1.48
C LEU A 261 11.27 -6.85 -1.11
N THR A 262 10.16 -6.81 -0.36
CA THR A 262 9.52 -5.56 0.09
C THR A 262 10.49 -4.72 0.93
N ASN A 263 11.13 -5.34 1.93
CA ASN A 263 12.04 -4.62 2.81
C ASN A 263 13.29 -4.14 2.08
N LYS A 264 13.83 -4.93 1.15
CA LYS A 264 14.96 -4.52 0.32
C LYS A 264 14.58 -3.36 -0.59
N LEU A 265 13.47 -3.44 -1.34
CA LEU A 265 13.01 -2.35 -2.19
C LEU A 265 12.75 -1.07 -1.39
N LEU A 266 12.08 -1.17 -0.25
CA LEU A 266 11.86 -0.04 0.64
C LEU A 266 13.15 0.48 1.28
N SER A 267 14.20 -0.36 1.44
CA SER A 267 15.48 0.03 2.04
C SER A 267 16.50 0.60 1.07
N TYR A 268 16.40 0.31 -0.22
CA TYR A 268 17.35 0.81 -1.23
C TYR A 268 17.29 2.33 -1.47
N GLY A 269 16.47 3.06 -0.73
CA GLY A 269 16.51 4.52 -0.69
C GLY A 269 16.12 5.22 -1.99
N SER A 270 15.45 4.51 -2.90
CA SER A 270 15.16 5.03 -4.25
C SER A 270 14.12 6.16 -4.28
N GLY A 271 13.39 6.38 -3.20
CA GLY A 271 12.23 7.27 -3.23
C GLY A 271 11.03 6.77 -4.04
N ILE A 272 11.20 5.73 -4.86
CA ILE A 272 10.12 5.20 -5.70
C ILE A 272 9.03 4.59 -4.81
N PRO A 273 7.76 4.99 -4.96
CA PRO A 273 6.63 4.37 -4.28
C PRO A 273 6.54 2.87 -4.57
N VAL A 274 6.10 2.11 -3.56
CA VAL A 274 5.95 0.65 -3.68
C VAL A 274 4.55 0.24 -3.26
N ILE A 275 3.83 -0.44 -4.13
CA ILE A 275 2.61 -1.15 -3.77
C ILE A 275 2.95 -2.60 -3.43
N THR A 276 2.48 -3.02 -2.25
CA THR A 276 2.55 -4.39 -1.79
C THR A 276 1.14 -4.96 -1.77
N MET A 277 0.88 -6.05 -2.48
CA MET A 277 -0.42 -6.70 -2.50
C MET A 277 -0.26 -8.22 -2.37
N ASN A 278 -1.08 -8.82 -1.52
CA ASN A 278 -1.11 -10.25 -1.33
C ASN A 278 -1.94 -10.97 -2.41
N LYS A 279 -1.62 -12.24 -2.67
CA LYS A 279 -2.48 -13.13 -3.46
C LYS A 279 -3.71 -13.48 -2.63
N ALA A 280 -4.92 -13.33 -3.15
CA ALA A 280 -6.08 -13.96 -2.54
C ALA A 280 -5.85 -15.48 -2.52
N VAL A 281 -6.11 -16.11 -1.39
CA VAL A 281 -6.18 -17.57 -1.32
C VAL A 281 -7.30 -17.98 -2.28
N LYS A 282 -7.03 -18.87 -3.23
CA LYS A 282 -8.11 -19.51 -3.97
C LYS A 282 -8.98 -20.19 -2.93
N GLU A 283 -10.24 -19.78 -2.84
CA GLU A 283 -11.26 -20.62 -2.21
C GLU A 283 -11.25 -21.94 -2.98
N SER A 284 -10.82 -22.98 -2.29
CA SER A 284 -10.79 -24.38 -2.78
C SER A 284 -12.20 -24.96 -2.75
#